data_83d3e47b2adaba0cee0deb73440be72f
#
_entry.id   83d3e47b2adaba0cee0deb73440be72f
#
_cell.length_a   1.000
_cell.length_b   1.000
_cell.length_c   1.000
_cell.angle_alpha   90.00
_cell.angle_beta   90.00
_cell.angle_gamma   90.00
#
_symmetry.space_group_name_H-M   'P 1'
#
loop_
_entity.id
_entity.type
_entity.pdbx_description
1 polymer ?
#
loop_
_entity_poly.entity_id
_entity_poly.type
_entity_poly.pdbx_seq_one_letter_code
_entity_poly.pdbx_strand_id
1 'polypeptide(L)'
;VTGHLIKKFGVVRIIATGAAILLSSVLVALSGLTFVHFLAALVLLGIGWNFTFTGATILVTEVHSPAERAKVQGTNDFILFTGLACSSLMAGSVYHFFGWDWVNYAMLPVILTILLSALWLRSVRRKEQEALKAAAAQ
;
A
#
# COMPACT_ATOMS: atom_id res chain seq x y z
N VAL A 1 1.59 -12.65 -11.16
CA VAL A 1 0.29 -12.89 -10.49
C VAL A 1 -0.42 -11.55 -10.26
N THR A 2 0.19 -10.58 -9.57
CA THR A 2 -0.43 -9.29 -9.18
C THR A 2 -0.92 -8.47 -10.39
N GLY A 3 -0.13 -8.41 -11.47
CA GLY A 3 -0.53 -7.70 -12.70
C GLY A 3 -1.78 -8.28 -13.37
N HIS A 4 -1.99 -9.59 -13.31
CA HIS A 4 -3.20 -10.24 -13.82
C HIS A 4 -4.44 -9.91 -12.96
N LEU A 5 -4.26 -9.88 -11.64
CA LEU A 5 -5.31 -9.48 -10.71
C LEU A 5 -5.71 -8.01 -10.90
N ILE A 6 -4.75 -7.12 -11.16
CA ILE A 6 -5.02 -5.71 -11.44
C ILE A 6 -5.84 -5.53 -12.71
N LYS A 7 -5.54 -6.27 -13.78
CA LYS A 7 -6.35 -6.25 -15.02
C LYS A 7 -7.79 -6.72 -14.78
N LYS A 8 -8.01 -7.69 -13.88
CA LYS A 8 -9.33 -8.26 -13.61
C LYS A 8 -10.16 -7.42 -12.62
N PHE A 9 -9.56 -6.93 -11.55
CA PHE A 9 -10.26 -6.30 -10.42
C PHE A 9 -10.06 -4.78 -10.34
N GLY A 10 -9.12 -4.23 -11.11
CA GLY A 10 -8.73 -2.83 -11.07
C GLY A 10 -7.68 -2.51 -10.01
N VAL A 11 -6.82 -1.55 -10.32
CA VAL A 11 -5.65 -1.19 -9.51
C VAL A 11 -6.02 -0.72 -8.09
N VAL A 12 -7.07 0.11 -7.95
CA VAL A 12 -7.49 0.67 -6.66
C VAL A 12 -7.99 -0.41 -5.69
N ARG A 13 -8.69 -1.42 -6.20
CA ARG A 13 -9.14 -2.54 -5.37
C ARG A 13 -7.97 -3.37 -4.88
N ILE A 14 -6.95 -3.58 -5.71
CA ILE A 14 -5.74 -4.32 -5.32
C ILE A 14 -4.96 -3.57 -4.25
N ILE A 15 -4.81 -2.23 -4.36
CA ILE A 15 -4.19 -1.40 -3.31
C ILE A 15 -4.98 -1.50 -1.99
N ALA A 16 -6.31 -1.37 -2.04
CA ALA A 16 -7.15 -1.49 -0.84
C ALA A 16 -7.05 -2.87 -0.19
N THR A 17 -7.00 -3.94 -1.00
CA THR A 17 -6.78 -5.31 -0.51
C THR A 17 -5.40 -5.46 0.11
N GLY A 18 -4.36 -4.90 -0.52
CA GLY A 18 -3.01 -4.85 0.03
C GLY A 18 -2.95 -4.15 1.39
N ALA A 19 -3.59 -2.99 1.52
CA ALA A 19 -3.66 -2.26 2.78
C ALA A 19 -4.42 -3.04 3.87
N ALA A 20 -5.50 -3.74 3.52
CA ALA A 20 -6.22 -4.62 4.46
C ALA A 20 -5.35 -5.79 4.94
N ILE A 21 -4.55 -6.40 4.05
CA ILE A 21 -3.60 -7.45 4.39
C ILE A 21 -2.48 -6.91 5.29
N LEU A 22 -1.96 -5.69 5.02
CA LEU A 22 -0.98 -5.04 5.89
C LEU A 22 -1.55 -4.78 7.29
N LEU A 23 -2.80 -4.34 7.39
CA LEU A 23 -3.47 -4.19 8.68
C LEU A 23 -3.59 -5.52 9.42
N SER A 24 -3.97 -6.59 8.71
CA SER A 24 -4.02 -7.94 9.28
C SER A 24 -2.63 -8.42 9.76
N SER A 25 -1.56 -8.08 9.05
CA SER A 25 -0.18 -8.35 9.48
C SER A 25 0.14 -7.71 10.83
N VAL A 26 -0.22 -6.44 11.02
CA VAL A 26 -0.01 -5.75 12.31
C VAL A 26 -0.83 -6.39 13.43
N LEU A 27 -2.10 -6.74 13.17
CA LEU A 27 -2.95 -7.42 14.17
C LEU A 27 -2.38 -8.77 14.59
N VAL A 28 -1.87 -9.56 13.64
CA VAL A 28 -1.21 -10.83 13.93
C VAL A 28 0.08 -10.61 14.71
N ALA A 29 0.89 -9.62 14.35
CA ALA A 29 2.13 -9.28 15.05
C ALA A 29 1.91 -8.86 16.50
N LEU A 30 0.77 -8.21 16.79
CA LEU A 30 0.37 -7.78 18.15
C LEU A 30 -0.35 -8.88 18.94
N SER A 31 -0.85 -9.92 18.27
CA SER A 31 -1.62 -10.98 18.94
C SER A 31 -0.77 -12.01 19.69
N GLY A 32 0.54 -12.05 19.45
CA GLY A 32 1.44 -12.97 20.12
C GLY A 32 2.89 -12.86 19.69
N LEU A 33 3.78 -13.35 20.54
CA LEU A 33 5.24 -13.31 20.34
C LEU A 33 5.84 -14.66 19.96
N THR A 34 5.02 -15.64 19.57
CA THR A 34 5.54 -16.94 19.15
C THR A 34 6.09 -16.88 17.73
N PHE A 35 6.95 -17.81 17.38
CA PHE A 35 7.52 -17.94 16.04
C PHE A 35 6.44 -17.98 14.95
N VAL A 36 5.31 -18.67 15.22
CA VAL A 36 4.20 -18.80 14.27
C VAL A 36 3.54 -17.44 13.99
N HIS A 37 3.29 -16.64 15.02
CA HIS A 37 2.73 -15.28 14.88
C HIS A 37 3.67 -14.39 14.06
N PHE A 38 4.97 -14.44 14.37
CA PHE A 38 5.97 -13.68 13.65
C PHE A 38 6.06 -14.08 12.17
N LEU A 39 6.10 -15.38 11.88
CA LEU A 39 6.14 -15.90 10.52
C LEU A 39 4.87 -15.53 9.73
N ALA A 40 3.69 -15.69 10.33
CA ALA A 40 2.42 -15.33 9.70
C ALA A 40 2.35 -13.82 9.41
N ALA A 41 2.78 -12.98 10.35
CA ALA A 41 2.84 -11.53 10.16
C ALA A 41 3.77 -11.15 9.00
N LEU A 42 4.96 -11.77 8.89
CA LEU A 42 5.91 -11.51 7.80
C LEU A 42 5.35 -11.93 6.43
N VAL A 43 4.67 -13.07 6.35
CA VAL A 43 4.03 -13.52 5.10
C VAL A 43 2.93 -12.54 4.69
N LEU A 44 2.06 -12.13 5.60
CA LEU A 44 1.03 -11.14 5.32
C LEU A 44 1.64 -9.78 4.93
N LEU A 45 2.70 -9.35 5.62
CA LEU A 45 3.44 -8.13 5.29
C LEU A 45 3.96 -8.17 3.86
N GLY A 46 4.60 -9.26 3.45
CA GLY A 46 5.15 -9.43 2.10
C GLY A 46 4.08 -9.40 1.02
N ILE A 47 2.95 -10.08 1.23
CA ILE A 47 1.82 -10.10 0.28
C ILE A 47 1.17 -8.71 0.21
N GLY A 48 0.88 -8.11 1.34
CA GLY A 48 0.26 -6.78 1.41
C GLY A 48 1.15 -5.70 0.79
N TRP A 49 2.45 -5.73 1.07
CA TRP A 49 3.44 -4.86 0.44
C TRP A 49 3.46 -5.02 -1.08
N ASN A 50 3.52 -6.25 -1.58
CA ASN A 50 3.54 -6.50 -3.02
C ASN A 50 2.30 -5.92 -3.72
N PHE A 51 1.11 -6.10 -3.17
CA PHE A 51 -0.12 -5.58 -3.75
C PHE A 51 -0.15 -4.05 -3.73
N THR A 52 0.22 -3.44 -2.62
CA THR A 52 0.22 -1.99 -2.44
C THR A 52 1.27 -1.33 -3.33
N PHE A 53 2.50 -1.83 -3.32
CA PHE A 53 3.61 -1.31 -4.11
C PHE A 53 3.36 -1.42 -5.62
N THR A 54 2.98 -2.62 -6.11
CA THR A 54 2.70 -2.83 -7.53
C THR A 54 1.52 -1.98 -7.99
N GLY A 55 0.47 -1.88 -7.18
CA GLY A 55 -0.68 -1.03 -7.48
C GLY A 55 -0.32 0.45 -7.54
N ALA A 56 0.46 0.95 -6.59
CA ALA A 56 0.91 2.34 -6.56
C ALA A 56 1.79 2.68 -7.78
N THR A 57 2.74 1.81 -8.13
CA THR A 57 3.59 1.97 -9.32
C THR A 57 2.77 2.08 -10.60
N ILE A 58 1.74 1.26 -10.75
CA ILE A 58 0.85 1.33 -11.92
C ILE A 58 0.07 2.65 -11.93
N LEU A 59 -0.48 3.10 -10.79
CA LEU A 59 -1.16 4.40 -10.72
C LEU A 59 -0.26 5.55 -11.13
N VAL A 60 0.98 5.57 -10.66
CA VAL A 60 1.96 6.62 -11.03
C VAL A 60 2.20 6.61 -12.54
N THR A 61 2.28 5.45 -13.17
CA THR A 61 2.51 5.34 -14.62
C THR A 61 1.27 5.60 -15.47
N GLU A 62 0.06 5.41 -14.94
CA GLU A 62 -1.20 5.68 -15.66
C GLU A 62 -1.41 7.17 -15.97
N VAL A 63 -1.02 8.05 -15.05
CA VAL A 63 -1.30 9.51 -15.12
C VAL A 63 -0.22 10.32 -15.84
N HIS A 64 0.87 9.68 -16.32
CA HIS A 64 1.99 10.35 -16.97
C HIS A 64 2.20 9.88 -18.41
N SER A 65 2.68 10.81 -19.26
CA SER A 65 3.03 10.50 -20.64
C SER A 65 4.20 9.50 -20.72
N PRO A 66 4.33 8.71 -21.81
CA PRO A 66 5.42 7.75 -21.97
C PRO A 66 6.82 8.36 -21.82
N ALA A 67 7.00 9.63 -22.22
CA ALA A 67 8.27 10.34 -22.11
C ALA A 67 8.64 10.71 -20.67
N GLU A 68 7.64 10.93 -19.80
CA GLU A 68 7.83 11.34 -18.42
C GLU A 68 7.89 10.16 -17.45
N ARG A 69 7.36 8.99 -17.84
CA ARG A 69 7.24 7.82 -16.96
C ARG A 69 8.55 7.43 -16.29
N ALA A 70 9.66 7.39 -17.03
CA ALA A 70 10.94 7.01 -16.49
C ALA A 70 11.43 7.98 -15.40
N LYS A 71 11.27 9.29 -15.64
CA LYS A 71 11.68 10.34 -14.69
C LYS A 71 10.82 10.32 -13.43
N VAL A 72 9.50 10.25 -13.61
CA VAL A 72 8.55 10.22 -12.48
C VAL A 72 8.72 8.94 -11.65
N GLN A 73 8.87 7.79 -12.29
CA GLN A 73 9.12 6.52 -11.62
C GLN A 73 10.45 6.58 -10.84
N GLY A 74 11.53 7.07 -11.44
CA GLY A 74 12.81 7.20 -10.76
C GLY A 74 12.75 8.14 -9.55
N THR A 75 12.02 9.26 -9.65
CA THR A 75 11.80 10.16 -8.51
C THR A 75 10.97 9.49 -7.42
N ASN A 76 9.90 8.81 -7.79
CA ASN A 76 9.05 8.07 -6.85
C ASN A 76 9.85 7.00 -6.11
N ASP A 77 10.64 6.21 -6.83
CA ASP A 77 11.48 5.16 -6.25
C ASP A 77 12.56 5.73 -5.33
N PHE A 78 13.18 6.85 -5.72
CA PHE A 78 14.15 7.55 -4.88
C PHE A 78 13.54 8.00 -3.54
N ILE A 79 12.37 8.63 -3.56
CA ILE A 79 11.65 9.06 -2.35
C ILE A 79 11.29 7.84 -1.49
N LEU A 80 10.77 6.79 -2.11
CA LEU A 80 10.34 5.58 -1.42
C LEU A 80 11.53 4.86 -0.76
N PHE A 81 12.62 4.62 -1.48
CA PHE A 81 13.78 3.92 -0.94
C PHE A 81 14.55 4.75 0.08
N THR A 82 14.57 6.07 -0.06
CA THR A 82 15.11 6.98 0.95
C THR A 82 14.30 6.90 2.24
N GLY A 83 12.96 6.96 2.13
CA GLY A 83 12.05 6.79 3.28
C GLY A 83 12.22 5.42 3.94
N LEU A 84 12.36 4.35 3.15
CA LEU A 84 12.59 3.00 3.64
C LEU A 84 13.92 2.89 4.41
N ALA A 85 14.99 3.47 3.88
CA ALA A 85 16.30 3.49 4.56
C ALA A 85 16.22 4.25 5.88
N CYS A 86 15.63 5.44 5.90
CA CYS A 86 15.43 6.21 7.13
C CYS A 86 14.59 5.44 8.15
N SER A 87 13.47 4.83 7.72
CA SER A 87 12.61 4.04 8.59
C SER A 87 13.34 2.82 9.17
N SER A 88 14.19 2.17 8.37
CA SER A 88 14.99 1.02 8.83
C SER A 88 15.98 1.41 9.92
N LEU A 89 16.65 2.56 9.78
CA LEU A 89 17.55 3.08 10.80
C LEU A 89 16.80 3.46 12.09
N MET A 90 15.62 4.03 11.97
CA MET A 90 14.79 4.41 13.12
C MET A 90 14.14 3.22 13.82
N ALA A 91 13.79 2.16 13.09
CA ALA A 91 13.08 1.00 13.64
C ALA A 91 13.87 0.32 14.77
N GLY A 92 15.19 0.23 14.64
CA GLY A 92 16.06 -0.30 15.70
C GLY A 92 16.01 0.52 16.98
N SER A 93 16.03 1.85 16.86
CA SER A 93 15.92 2.76 18.01
C SER A 93 14.54 2.69 18.65
N VAL A 94 13.47 2.69 17.86
CA VAL A 94 12.10 2.56 18.37
C VAL A 94 11.93 1.24 19.10
N TYR A 95 12.43 0.14 18.54
CA TYR A 95 12.38 -1.16 19.19
C TYR A 95 13.16 -1.18 20.51
N HIS A 96 14.35 -0.60 20.53
CA HIS A 96 15.20 -0.58 21.73
C HIS A 96 14.60 0.23 22.89
N PHE A 97 14.01 1.40 22.59
CA PHE A 97 13.48 2.30 23.63
C PHE A 97 12.04 2.02 24.01
N PHE A 98 11.21 1.57 23.07
CA PHE A 98 9.76 1.46 23.24
C PHE A 98 9.22 0.05 23.08
N GLY A 99 10.01 -0.90 22.55
CA GLY A 99 9.64 -2.30 22.38
C GLY A 99 8.87 -2.60 21.10
N TRP A 100 8.49 -3.88 20.95
CA TRP A 100 7.87 -4.43 19.75
C TRP A 100 6.52 -3.81 19.39
N ASP A 101 5.70 -3.56 20.40
CA ASP A 101 4.34 -3.07 20.18
C ASP A 101 4.34 -1.68 19.55
N TRP A 102 5.24 -0.80 19.98
CA TRP A 102 5.37 0.55 19.43
C TRP A 102 5.84 0.57 17.97
N VAL A 103 6.69 -0.36 17.57
CA VAL A 103 7.08 -0.54 16.16
C VAL A 103 5.84 -0.83 15.30
N ASN A 104 4.96 -1.71 15.78
CA ASN A 104 3.72 -2.06 15.09
C ASN A 104 2.69 -0.92 15.12
N TYR A 105 2.54 -0.22 16.25
CA TYR A 105 1.64 0.94 16.33
C TYR A 105 2.07 2.08 15.41
N ALA A 106 3.36 2.31 15.23
CA ALA A 106 3.87 3.32 14.28
C ALA A 106 3.48 3.02 12.82
N MET A 107 3.21 1.77 12.45
CA MET A 107 2.75 1.39 11.13
C MET A 107 1.25 1.71 10.88
N LEU A 108 0.42 1.75 11.92
CA LEU A 108 -1.02 1.95 11.79
C LEU A 108 -1.39 3.24 11.05
N PRO A 109 -0.87 4.44 11.39
CA PRO A 109 -1.22 5.67 10.69
C PRO A 109 -0.83 5.61 9.20
N VAL A 110 0.28 4.96 8.85
CA VAL A 110 0.71 4.80 7.46
C VAL A 110 -0.26 3.91 6.70
N ILE A 111 -0.61 2.75 7.26
CA ILE A 111 -1.55 1.81 6.63
C ILE A 111 -2.94 2.44 6.49
N LEU A 112 -3.42 3.15 7.51
CA LEU A 112 -4.70 3.85 7.46
C LEU A 112 -4.70 4.94 6.37
N THR A 113 -3.62 5.70 6.23
CA THR A 113 -3.48 6.70 5.17
C THR A 113 -3.56 6.05 3.78
N ILE A 114 -2.89 4.93 3.56
CA ILE A 114 -2.96 4.17 2.31
C ILE A 114 -4.40 3.69 2.05
N LEU A 115 -5.03 3.11 3.06
CA LEU A 115 -6.39 2.57 2.94
C LEU A 115 -7.41 3.68 2.64
N LEU A 116 -7.36 4.79 3.38
CA LEU A 116 -8.24 5.93 3.17
C LEU A 116 -8.05 6.56 1.80
N SER A 117 -6.79 6.72 1.35
CA SER A 117 -6.47 7.24 0.02
C SER A 117 -7.01 6.32 -1.09
N ALA A 118 -6.88 5.00 -0.93
CA ALA A 118 -7.40 4.04 -1.89
C ALA A 118 -8.95 4.06 -1.94
N LEU A 119 -9.62 4.14 -0.79
CA LEU A 119 -11.08 4.23 -0.71
C LEU A 119 -11.59 5.56 -1.30
N TRP A 120 -10.91 6.67 -1.02
CA TRP A 120 -11.24 7.97 -1.59
C TRP A 120 -11.11 7.95 -3.11
N LEU A 121 -10.00 7.46 -3.65
CA LEU A 121 -9.78 7.34 -5.09
C LEU A 121 -10.83 6.43 -5.76
N ARG A 122 -11.22 5.34 -5.08
CA ARG A 122 -12.31 4.48 -5.55
C ARG A 122 -13.63 5.24 -5.66
N SER A 123 -13.96 6.07 -4.68
CA SER A 123 -15.20 6.85 -4.67
C SER A 123 -15.22 7.90 -5.79
N VAL A 124 -14.08 8.56 -6.05
CA VAL A 124 -13.94 9.54 -7.14
C VAL A 124 -14.12 8.86 -8.49
N ARG A 125 -13.37 7.79 -8.77
CA ARG A 125 -13.47 7.05 -10.04
C ARG A 125 -14.87 6.47 -10.28
N ARG A 126 -15.58 6.08 -9.23
CA ARG A 126 -16.97 5.62 -9.34
C ARG A 126 -17.90 6.74 -9.78
N LYS A 127 -17.80 7.92 -9.17
CA LYS A 127 -18.60 9.10 -9.56
C LYS A 127 -18.37 9.53 -11.00
N GLU A 128 -17.11 9.52 -11.45
CA GLU A 128 -16.76 9.81 -12.84
C GLU A 128 -17.41 8.81 -13.82
N GLN A 129 -17.37 7.54 -13.51
CA GLN A 129 -18.02 6.50 -14.33
C GLN A 129 -19.54 6.65 -14.39
N GLU A 130 -20.17 7.00 -13.27
CA GLU A 130 -21.61 7.25 -13.20
C GLU A 130 -21.99 8.49 -14.03
N ALA A 131 -21.20 9.56 -13.96
CA ALA A 131 -21.39 10.77 -14.76
C ALA A 131 -21.24 10.51 -16.28
N LEU A 132 -20.22 9.75 -16.68
CA LEU A 132 -20.01 9.37 -18.09
C LEU A 132 -21.16 8.51 -18.63
N LYS A 133 -21.69 7.58 -17.82
CA LYS A 133 -22.84 6.76 -18.22
C LYS A 133 -24.11 7.59 -18.35
N ALA A 134 -24.33 8.58 -17.47
CA ALA A 134 -25.47 9.47 -17.56
C ALA A 134 -25.41 10.38 -18.80
N ALA A 135 -24.22 10.88 -19.15
CA ALA A 135 -24.00 11.66 -20.36
C ALA A 135 -24.20 10.86 -21.67
N ALA A 136 -23.84 9.58 -21.66
CA ALA A 136 -23.99 8.70 -22.83
C ALA A 136 -25.44 8.20 -23.04
N ALA A 137 -26.34 8.41 -22.08
CA ALA A 137 -27.75 8.02 -22.13
C ALA A 137 -28.68 9.16 -22.61
N GLN A 138 -28.13 10.35 -22.82
CA GLN A 138 -28.81 11.55 -23.38
C GLN A 138 -28.55 11.67 -24.88
#